data_934bb4844616bbc2f7a9f992a892d57e
#
_entry.id   934bb4844616bbc2f7a9f992a892d57e
#
_cell.length_a   1.000
_cell.length_b   1.000
_cell.length_c   1.000
_cell.angle_alpha   90.00
_cell.angle_beta   90.00
_cell.angle_gamma   90.00
#
_symmetry.space_group_name_H-M   'P 1'
#
loop_
_entity.id
_entity.type
_entity.pdbx_description
1 polymer ?
#
loop_
_entity_poly.entity_id
_entity_poly.type
_entity_poly.pdbx_seq_one_letter_code
_entity_poly.pdbx_strand_id
1 'polypeptide(L)'
;LGALTAPAHAQLIFTPDSWDFGTIPETEGRVSHTFTGENRSDKPVVILDVVTTCGCTVPEFTKRPIRPGEKTTIKVTFDPTNRPGAFTKELGVYSSERRKIATLTVHGSVTPRTKTTEELYPVDAGGGLRLASTLCTFSYIREGQQVQSAIGCINTSNRPVRLELHPKESSGLLAADYPRELA
;
A
#
# COMPACT_ATOMS: atom_id res chain seq x y z
N LEU A 1 21.47 -49.89 6.00
CA LEU A 1 22.12 -48.72 5.35
C LEU A 1 21.14 -47.55 5.47
N GLY A 2 21.32 -46.70 6.50
CA GLY A 2 20.55 -45.49 6.68
C GLY A 2 21.10 -44.41 5.75
N ALA A 3 20.28 -43.92 4.83
CA ALA A 3 20.61 -42.73 4.07
C ALA A 3 20.54 -41.52 5.02
N LEU A 4 21.69 -40.94 5.37
CA LEU A 4 21.73 -39.62 5.96
C LEU A 4 21.24 -38.63 4.92
N THR A 5 19.99 -38.16 5.10
CA THR A 5 19.52 -36.99 4.39
C THR A 5 20.28 -35.78 4.95
N ALA A 6 21.28 -35.30 4.24
CA ALA A 6 21.90 -34.03 4.57
C ALA A 6 20.83 -32.92 4.59
N PRO A 7 20.83 -32.01 5.59
CA PRO A 7 19.89 -30.89 5.60
C PRO A 7 20.09 -30.09 4.31
N ALA A 8 18.98 -29.75 3.67
CA ALA A 8 19.01 -28.88 2.49
C ALA A 8 19.52 -27.50 2.96
N HIS A 9 20.83 -27.28 2.83
CA HIS A 9 21.44 -25.97 3.12
C HIS A 9 20.82 -24.96 2.16
N ALA A 10 20.35 -23.84 2.69
CA ALA A 10 19.93 -22.70 1.91
C ALA A 10 21.06 -22.36 0.93
N GLN A 11 20.77 -22.41 -0.37
CA GLN A 11 21.77 -22.26 -1.43
C GLN A 11 22.31 -20.83 -1.47
N LEU A 12 21.46 -19.85 -1.22
CA LEU A 12 21.78 -18.42 -1.24
C LEU A 12 21.42 -17.83 0.10
N ILE A 13 22.40 -17.29 0.81
CA ILE A 13 22.24 -16.74 2.16
C ILE A 13 22.42 -15.23 2.11
N PHE A 14 21.40 -14.51 2.52
CA PHE A 14 21.42 -13.06 2.68
C PHE A 14 21.68 -12.71 4.15
N THR A 15 22.54 -11.73 4.38
CA THR A 15 22.85 -11.25 5.73
C THR A 15 23.07 -9.73 5.68
N PRO A 16 22.15 -8.93 6.26
CA PRO A 16 20.84 -9.33 6.80
C PRO A 16 19.85 -9.77 5.72
N ASP A 17 18.81 -10.52 6.10
CA ASP A 17 17.68 -10.92 5.27
C ASP A 17 16.43 -10.07 5.51
N SER A 18 16.49 -9.16 6.46
CA SER A 18 15.43 -8.21 6.81
C SER A 18 16.00 -6.79 6.90
N TRP A 19 15.16 -5.82 6.50
CA TRP A 19 15.49 -4.40 6.58
C TRP A 19 14.31 -3.58 7.10
N ASP A 20 14.61 -2.71 8.07
CA ASP A 20 13.66 -1.73 8.59
C ASP A 20 13.93 -0.36 7.95
N PHE A 21 12.95 0.15 7.20
CA PHE A 21 13.00 1.50 6.67
C PHE A 21 12.69 2.58 7.73
N GLY A 22 12.27 2.15 8.93
CA GLY A 22 11.84 3.08 9.97
C GLY A 22 10.55 3.80 9.61
N THR A 23 10.47 5.07 10.01
CA THR A 23 9.32 5.93 9.67
C THR A 23 9.63 6.74 8.42
N ILE A 24 8.82 6.55 7.39
CA ILE A 24 8.97 7.20 6.07
C ILE A 24 7.81 8.18 5.88
N PRO A 25 8.05 9.47 5.62
CA PRO A 25 6.98 10.37 5.16
C PRO A 25 6.41 9.89 3.82
N GLU A 26 5.09 9.93 3.65
CA GLU A 26 4.45 9.57 2.37
C GLU A 26 4.98 10.43 1.19
N THR A 27 5.48 11.61 1.49
CA THR A 27 6.06 12.57 0.54
C THR A 27 7.52 12.32 0.21
N GLU A 28 8.20 11.39 0.90
CA GLU A 28 9.62 11.06 0.68
C GLU A 28 9.89 10.56 -0.75
N GLY A 29 8.87 9.95 -1.36
CA GLY A 29 9.03 9.22 -2.60
C GLY A 29 9.52 7.79 -2.36
N ARG A 30 10.06 7.17 -3.40
CA ARG A 30 10.49 5.78 -3.34
C ARG A 30 11.75 5.61 -2.50
N VAL A 31 11.73 4.68 -1.56
CA VAL A 31 12.88 4.28 -0.75
C VAL A 31 13.41 2.92 -1.21
N SER A 32 14.71 2.70 -1.07
CA SER A 32 15.34 1.46 -1.55
C SER A 32 16.35 0.92 -0.53
N HIS A 33 16.46 -0.41 -0.50
CA HIS A 33 17.52 -1.11 0.20
C HIS A 33 18.12 -2.19 -0.70
N THR A 34 19.42 -2.46 -0.54
CA THR A 34 20.13 -3.49 -1.31
C THR A 34 20.58 -4.60 -0.38
N PHE A 35 19.96 -5.76 -0.49
CA PHE A 35 20.38 -6.98 0.19
C PHE A 35 21.59 -7.59 -0.53
N THR A 36 22.56 -8.04 0.24
CA THR A 36 23.71 -8.79 -0.28
C THR A 36 23.60 -10.25 0.15
N GLY A 37 23.61 -11.14 -0.83
CA GLY A 37 23.59 -12.58 -0.62
C GLY A 37 24.87 -13.25 -1.13
N GLU A 38 25.21 -14.41 -0.57
CA GLU A 38 26.34 -15.24 -0.95
C GLU A 38 25.88 -16.66 -1.27
N ASN A 39 26.34 -17.19 -2.39
CA ASN A 39 26.10 -18.59 -2.72
C ASN A 39 27.01 -19.49 -1.87
N ARG A 40 26.46 -20.15 -0.87
CA ARG A 40 27.17 -21.08 0.02
C ARG A 40 26.99 -22.55 -0.38
N SER A 41 26.40 -22.81 -1.53
CA SER A 41 26.34 -24.16 -2.07
C SER A 41 27.60 -24.49 -2.90
N ASP A 42 27.73 -25.75 -3.28
CA ASP A 42 28.81 -26.28 -4.10
C ASP A 42 28.56 -26.12 -5.61
N LYS A 43 27.42 -25.56 -6.00
CA LYS A 43 26.97 -25.42 -7.41
C LYS A 43 26.58 -23.97 -7.73
N PRO A 44 26.70 -23.58 -9.00
CA PRO A 44 26.14 -22.27 -9.41
C PRO A 44 24.64 -22.19 -9.18
N VAL A 45 24.17 -21.05 -8.68
CA VAL A 45 22.76 -20.74 -8.45
C VAL A 45 22.32 -19.63 -9.40
N VAL A 46 21.16 -19.79 -10.03
CA VAL A 46 20.55 -18.74 -10.85
C VAL A 46 19.25 -18.29 -10.17
N ILE A 47 19.11 -16.99 -9.93
CA ILE A 47 17.84 -16.40 -9.49
C ILE A 47 16.94 -16.30 -10.72
N LEU A 48 15.85 -17.05 -10.74
CA LEU A 48 14.84 -16.99 -11.78
C LEU A 48 13.93 -15.78 -11.59
N ASP A 49 13.45 -15.61 -10.35
CA ASP A 49 12.47 -14.58 -10.01
C ASP A 49 12.55 -14.19 -8.53
N VAL A 50 12.09 -12.97 -8.23
CA VAL A 50 11.89 -12.46 -6.88
C VAL A 50 10.45 -11.97 -6.79
N VAL A 51 9.61 -12.78 -6.14
CA VAL A 51 8.17 -12.57 -6.07
C VAL A 51 7.81 -11.75 -4.85
N THR A 52 7.01 -10.71 -5.05
CA THR A 52 6.47 -9.84 -3.99
C THR A 52 4.97 -10.03 -3.85
N THR A 53 4.44 -9.76 -2.67
CA THR A 53 3.00 -9.86 -2.39
C THR A 53 2.19 -8.68 -2.90
N CYS A 54 2.83 -7.59 -3.35
CA CYS A 54 2.16 -6.40 -3.87
C CYS A 54 3.02 -5.69 -4.94
N GLY A 55 2.35 -4.94 -5.84
CA GLY A 55 3.02 -4.09 -6.83
C GLY A 55 3.73 -2.85 -6.27
N CYS A 56 3.67 -2.64 -4.94
CA CYS A 56 4.31 -1.51 -4.25
C CYS A 56 5.80 -1.73 -3.97
N THR A 57 6.28 -2.95 -4.18
CA THR A 57 7.67 -3.35 -3.94
C THR A 57 8.23 -3.95 -5.22
N VAL A 58 9.29 -3.34 -5.73
CA VAL A 58 9.92 -3.74 -7.00
C VAL A 58 11.33 -4.23 -6.73
N PRO A 59 11.63 -5.52 -7.01
CA PRO A 59 12.96 -6.07 -6.90
C PRO A 59 13.76 -5.88 -8.21
N GLU A 60 15.04 -5.53 -8.06
CA GLU A 60 16.01 -5.52 -9.15
C GLU A 60 17.13 -6.51 -8.80
N PHE A 61 17.41 -7.47 -9.68
CA PHE A 61 18.40 -8.53 -9.46
C PHE A 61 19.01 -9.02 -10.77
N THR A 62 20.13 -9.76 -10.68
CA THR A 62 20.77 -10.38 -11.83
C THR A 62 20.29 -11.81 -12.08
N LYS A 63 20.13 -12.18 -13.36
CA LYS A 63 19.79 -13.56 -13.78
C LYS A 63 21.01 -14.37 -14.21
N ARG A 64 22.22 -13.84 -14.04
CA ARG A 64 23.43 -14.61 -14.33
C ARG A 64 23.68 -15.70 -13.27
N PRO A 65 24.37 -16.80 -13.62
CA PRO A 65 24.79 -17.79 -12.65
C PRO A 65 25.72 -17.18 -11.58
N ILE A 66 25.41 -17.43 -10.33
CA ILE A 66 26.19 -17.02 -9.13
C ILE A 66 27.01 -18.23 -8.72
N ARG A 67 28.33 -18.17 -8.85
CA ARG A 67 29.24 -19.28 -8.54
C ARG A 67 29.32 -19.55 -7.03
N PRO A 68 29.74 -20.75 -6.59
CA PRO A 68 30.06 -21.02 -5.20
C PRO A 68 30.97 -19.94 -4.61
N GLY A 69 30.60 -19.39 -3.44
CA GLY A 69 31.30 -18.30 -2.76
C GLY A 69 31.10 -16.90 -3.36
N GLU A 70 30.41 -16.81 -4.51
CA GLU A 70 30.15 -15.51 -5.16
C GLU A 70 29.01 -14.76 -4.48
N LYS A 71 29.18 -13.43 -4.35
CA LYS A 71 28.15 -12.53 -3.85
C LYS A 71 27.25 -12.02 -4.96
N THR A 72 25.99 -11.79 -4.61
CA THR A 72 24.97 -11.17 -5.45
C THR A 72 24.19 -10.15 -4.66
N THR A 73 23.47 -9.26 -5.35
CA THR A 73 22.62 -8.26 -4.73
C THR A 73 21.21 -8.32 -5.25
N ILE A 74 20.25 -8.01 -4.36
CA ILE A 74 18.86 -7.75 -4.71
C ILE A 74 18.52 -6.37 -4.14
N LYS A 75 18.28 -5.41 -5.03
CA LYS A 75 17.79 -4.09 -4.65
C LYS A 75 16.28 -4.14 -4.58
N VAL A 76 15.73 -3.71 -3.46
CA VAL A 76 14.30 -3.66 -3.20
C VAL A 76 13.88 -2.21 -3.08
N THR A 77 12.93 -1.78 -3.92
CA THR A 77 12.38 -0.43 -3.90
C THR A 77 10.93 -0.49 -3.43
N PHE A 78 10.60 0.30 -2.42
CA PHE A 78 9.24 0.45 -1.87
C PHE A 78 8.69 1.84 -2.19
N ASP A 79 7.43 1.89 -2.63
CA ASP A 79 6.70 3.12 -2.91
C ASP A 79 5.69 3.38 -1.78
N PRO A 80 5.89 4.41 -0.93
CA PRO A 80 5.02 4.74 0.19
C PRO A 80 3.73 5.47 -0.21
N THR A 81 3.61 5.91 -1.46
CA THR A 81 2.50 6.75 -1.92
C THR A 81 1.14 6.08 -1.71
N ASN A 82 0.22 6.77 -1.03
CA ASN A 82 -1.12 6.29 -0.66
C ASN A 82 -1.11 4.99 0.18
N ARG A 83 -0.08 4.80 1.03
CA ARG A 83 0.08 3.62 1.89
C ARG A 83 0.44 3.99 3.33
N PRO A 84 -0.33 4.86 3.99
CA PRO A 84 -0.04 5.24 5.36
C PRO A 84 -0.18 4.06 6.33
N GLY A 85 0.60 4.09 7.40
CA GLY A 85 0.60 3.08 8.46
C GLY A 85 1.75 2.08 8.35
N ALA A 86 1.77 1.12 9.27
CA ALA A 86 2.80 0.09 9.32
C ALA A 86 2.69 -0.87 8.14
N PHE A 87 3.83 -1.30 7.64
CA PHE A 87 3.91 -2.30 6.57
C PHE A 87 4.99 -3.34 6.84
N THR A 88 4.74 -4.55 6.38
CA THR A 88 5.72 -5.63 6.26
C THR A 88 5.53 -6.29 4.91
N LYS A 89 6.61 -6.42 4.14
CA LYS A 89 6.58 -7.04 2.81
C LYS A 89 7.63 -8.14 2.73
N GLU A 90 7.18 -9.31 2.32
CA GLU A 90 8.04 -10.45 2.07
C GLU A 90 8.30 -10.60 0.58
N LEU A 91 9.54 -10.95 0.25
CA LEU A 91 10.00 -11.24 -1.11
C LEU A 91 10.55 -12.67 -1.14
N GLY A 92 9.88 -13.54 -1.87
CA GLY A 92 10.36 -14.90 -2.12
C GLY A 92 11.36 -14.91 -3.25
N VAL A 93 12.60 -15.36 -2.99
CA VAL A 93 13.65 -15.55 -4.01
C VAL A 93 13.57 -16.98 -4.55
N TYR A 94 13.40 -17.13 -5.86
CA TYR A 94 13.23 -18.43 -6.52
C TYR A 94 14.39 -18.73 -7.46
N SER A 95 14.90 -19.96 -7.39
CA SER A 95 15.93 -20.47 -8.31
C SER A 95 15.35 -20.85 -9.67
N SER A 96 16.25 -21.12 -10.64
CA SER A 96 15.89 -21.66 -11.97
C SER A 96 15.14 -23.02 -11.89
N GLU A 97 15.26 -23.74 -10.78
CA GLU A 97 14.50 -24.97 -10.51
C GLU A 97 13.10 -24.68 -9.92
N ARG A 98 12.68 -23.42 -9.90
CA ARG A 98 11.40 -22.95 -9.32
C ARG A 98 11.24 -23.26 -7.83
N ARG A 99 12.34 -23.46 -7.11
CA ARG A 99 12.32 -23.63 -5.65
C ARG A 99 12.58 -22.30 -4.98
N LYS A 100 11.86 -22.02 -3.90
CA LYS A 100 12.15 -20.87 -3.03
C LYS A 100 13.43 -21.13 -2.26
N ILE A 101 14.44 -20.31 -2.48
CA ILE A 101 15.80 -20.47 -1.92
C ILE A 101 16.13 -19.46 -0.84
N ALA A 102 15.37 -18.36 -0.77
CA ALA A 102 15.49 -17.37 0.30
C ALA A 102 14.17 -16.59 0.45
N THR A 103 14.00 -15.95 1.60
CA THR A 103 12.97 -14.94 1.83
C THR A 103 13.66 -13.69 2.33
N LEU A 104 13.33 -12.54 1.75
CA LEU A 104 13.76 -11.22 2.23
C LEU A 104 12.56 -10.50 2.79
N THR A 105 12.77 -9.70 3.82
CA THR A 105 11.69 -8.92 4.45
C THR A 105 12.07 -7.45 4.50
N VAL A 106 11.15 -6.59 4.12
CA VAL A 106 11.25 -5.15 4.39
C VAL A 106 10.04 -4.70 5.18
N HIS A 107 10.25 -3.84 6.16
CA HIS A 107 9.19 -3.31 7.01
C HIS A 107 9.46 -1.86 7.39
N GLY A 108 8.47 -1.23 8.01
CA GLY A 108 8.53 0.17 8.43
C GLY A 108 7.13 0.74 8.67
N SER A 109 7.04 2.05 8.78
CA SER A 109 5.79 2.78 8.93
C SER A 109 5.78 4.01 8.04
N VAL A 110 4.66 4.27 7.35
CA VAL A 110 4.48 5.45 6.51
C VAL A 110 3.65 6.49 7.25
N THR A 111 4.22 7.68 7.45
CA THR A 111 3.49 8.83 7.99
C THR A 111 2.65 9.46 6.88
N PRO A 112 1.32 9.57 7.04
CA PRO A 112 0.46 10.14 6.02
C PRO A 112 0.79 11.61 5.76
N ARG A 113 0.68 12.03 4.50
CA ARG A 113 0.69 13.45 4.17
C ARG A 113 -0.64 14.11 4.51
N THR A 114 -0.60 15.38 4.74
CA THR A 114 -1.84 16.18 4.82
C THR A 114 -2.49 16.21 3.43
N LYS A 115 -3.75 15.79 3.37
CA LYS A 115 -4.54 15.90 2.13
C LYS A 115 -4.94 17.35 1.91
N THR A 116 -4.97 17.77 0.64
CA THR A 116 -5.49 19.10 0.29
C THR A 116 -7.02 19.15 0.44
N THR A 117 -7.57 20.35 0.46
CA THR A 117 -9.02 20.54 0.50
C THR A 117 -9.70 19.92 -0.71
N GLU A 118 -9.08 20.00 -1.90
CA GLU A 118 -9.57 19.43 -3.14
C GLU A 118 -9.58 17.89 -3.10
N GLU A 119 -8.63 17.27 -2.41
CA GLU A 119 -8.59 15.82 -2.24
C GLU A 119 -9.59 15.31 -1.21
N LEU A 120 -9.88 16.10 -0.18
CA LEU A 120 -10.89 15.77 0.84
C LEU A 120 -12.31 16.02 0.33
N TYR A 121 -12.48 17.06 -0.49
CA TYR A 121 -13.75 17.54 -1.04
C TYR A 121 -13.64 17.70 -2.57
N PRO A 122 -13.56 16.58 -3.32
CA PRO A 122 -13.26 16.61 -4.76
C PRO A 122 -14.36 17.21 -5.61
N VAL A 123 -15.61 17.29 -5.10
CA VAL A 123 -16.75 17.76 -5.86
C VAL A 123 -16.92 19.26 -5.67
N ASP A 124 -16.77 20.03 -6.73
CA ASP A 124 -17.09 21.44 -6.76
C ASP A 124 -18.59 21.62 -7.06
N ALA A 125 -19.34 22.11 -6.07
CA ALA A 125 -20.76 22.38 -6.19
C ALA A 125 -21.07 23.83 -6.61
N GLY A 126 -20.03 24.64 -6.85
CA GLY A 126 -20.13 26.06 -7.20
C GLY A 126 -20.26 26.98 -6.00
N GLY A 127 -20.08 28.30 -6.23
CA GLY A 127 -20.23 29.32 -5.20
C GLY A 127 -19.25 29.22 -4.02
N GLY A 128 -18.16 28.44 -4.18
CA GLY A 128 -17.20 28.15 -3.10
C GLY A 128 -17.55 26.91 -2.25
N LEU A 129 -18.66 26.23 -2.52
CA LEU A 129 -19.04 24.99 -1.87
C LEU A 129 -18.35 23.80 -2.51
N ARG A 130 -17.67 22.99 -1.70
CA ARG A 130 -17.12 21.70 -2.12
C ARG A 130 -17.67 20.58 -1.24
N LEU A 131 -17.87 19.40 -1.84
CA LEU A 131 -18.44 18.22 -1.19
C LEU A 131 -17.44 17.06 -1.23
N ALA A 132 -17.45 16.23 -0.19
CA ALA A 132 -16.66 15.01 -0.13
C ALA A 132 -17.16 13.93 -1.10
N SER A 133 -18.48 13.94 -1.41
CA SER A 133 -19.13 13.00 -2.33
C SER A 133 -20.45 13.61 -2.79
N THR A 134 -20.96 13.13 -3.93
CA THR A 134 -22.35 13.37 -4.38
C THR A 134 -23.28 12.21 -4.03
N LEU A 135 -22.74 11.12 -3.45
CA LEU A 135 -23.49 9.90 -3.17
C LEU A 135 -23.54 9.63 -1.68
N CYS A 136 -24.74 9.42 -1.17
CA CYS A 136 -25.00 8.78 0.10
C CYS A 136 -25.39 7.33 -0.18
N THR A 137 -24.55 6.38 0.23
CA THR A 137 -24.84 4.97 0.07
C THR A 137 -25.31 4.38 1.40
N PHE A 138 -26.40 3.64 1.35
CA PHE A 138 -26.89 2.89 2.49
C PHE A 138 -26.70 1.40 2.21
N SER A 139 -26.16 0.67 3.17
CA SER A 139 -26.14 -0.78 3.15
C SER A 139 -27.56 -1.31 3.24
N TYR A 140 -27.74 -2.64 3.11
CA TYR A 140 -29.04 -3.28 3.24
C TYR A 140 -29.77 -2.83 4.52
N ILE A 141 -30.98 -2.24 4.38
CA ILE A 141 -31.81 -1.72 5.47
C ILE A 141 -32.98 -2.67 5.66
N ARG A 142 -33.20 -3.14 6.89
CA ARG A 142 -34.36 -3.95 7.25
C ARG A 142 -35.56 -3.03 7.52
N GLU A 143 -36.77 -3.56 7.36
CA GLU A 143 -38.00 -2.87 7.70
C GLU A 143 -37.99 -2.39 9.16
N GLY A 144 -38.35 -1.12 9.39
CA GLY A 144 -38.32 -0.48 10.71
C GLY A 144 -36.96 0.00 11.17
N GLN A 145 -35.90 -0.23 10.41
CA GLN A 145 -34.56 0.23 10.75
C GLN A 145 -34.35 1.65 10.21
N GLN A 146 -33.80 2.53 11.06
CA GLN A 146 -33.29 3.85 10.66
C GLN A 146 -31.78 3.80 10.54
N VAL A 147 -31.26 4.35 9.42
CA VAL A 147 -29.84 4.49 9.16
C VAL A 147 -29.53 5.93 8.81
N GLN A 148 -28.34 6.38 9.17
CA GLN A 148 -27.87 7.74 8.87
C GLN A 148 -26.58 7.64 8.04
N SER A 149 -26.43 8.55 7.11
CA SER A 149 -25.19 8.77 6.35
C SER A 149 -25.01 10.28 6.20
N ALA A 150 -23.76 10.73 6.12
CA ALA A 150 -23.44 12.14 6.02
C ALA A 150 -22.52 12.38 4.80
N ILE A 151 -22.70 13.51 4.14
CA ILE A 151 -21.78 14.02 3.13
C ILE A 151 -21.07 15.22 3.73
N GLY A 152 -19.73 15.13 3.88
CA GLY A 152 -18.92 16.26 4.31
C GLY A 152 -18.96 17.37 3.27
N CYS A 153 -19.05 18.62 3.71
CA CYS A 153 -18.94 19.79 2.86
C CYS A 153 -18.06 20.86 3.51
N ILE A 154 -17.49 21.72 2.68
CA ILE A 154 -16.66 22.84 3.12
C ILE A 154 -16.94 24.07 2.25
N ASN A 155 -16.93 25.23 2.88
CA ASN A 155 -16.89 26.51 2.19
C ASN A 155 -15.43 26.91 1.95
N THR A 156 -15.02 27.00 0.71
CA THR A 156 -13.68 27.44 0.29
C THR A 156 -13.61 28.90 -0.12
N SER A 157 -14.74 29.60 -0.05
CA SER A 157 -14.79 31.04 -0.29
C SER A 157 -14.56 31.82 0.99
N ASN A 158 -14.34 33.11 0.85
CA ASN A 158 -14.22 34.05 1.98
C ASN A 158 -15.56 34.72 2.35
N ARG A 159 -16.70 34.17 1.91
CA ARG A 159 -18.06 34.64 2.18
C ARG A 159 -18.92 33.50 2.64
N PRO A 160 -19.90 33.72 3.52
CA PRO A 160 -20.86 32.70 3.89
C PRO A 160 -21.61 32.13 2.70
N VAL A 161 -21.75 30.81 2.63
CA VAL A 161 -22.49 30.11 1.58
C VAL A 161 -23.81 29.60 2.17
N ARG A 162 -24.93 30.05 1.60
CA ARG A 162 -26.26 29.58 1.99
C ARG A 162 -26.60 28.31 1.23
N LEU A 163 -27.08 27.30 1.95
CA LEU A 163 -27.46 26.01 1.42
C LEU A 163 -28.98 25.88 1.31
N GLU A 164 -29.44 25.43 0.12
CA GLU A 164 -30.82 25.06 -0.12
C GLU A 164 -30.85 23.70 -0.82
N LEU A 165 -31.55 22.74 -0.23
CA LEU A 165 -31.78 21.43 -0.83
C LEU A 165 -33.10 21.41 -1.55
N HIS A 166 -33.05 21.10 -2.85
CA HIS A 166 -34.24 20.94 -3.70
C HIS A 166 -34.34 19.45 -4.10
N PRO A 167 -35.15 18.64 -3.39
CA PRO A 167 -35.33 17.25 -3.77
C PRO A 167 -36.04 17.18 -5.13
N LYS A 168 -35.41 16.49 -6.10
CA LYS A 168 -36.04 16.24 -7.42
C LYS A 168 -37.13 15.18 -7.32
N GLU A 169 -36.87 14.14 -6.53
CA GLU A 169 -37.84 13.07 -6.23
C GLU A 169 -37.68 12.71 -4.75
N SER A 170 -38.77 12.54 -4.05
CA SER A 170 -38.77 12.12 -2.65
C SER A 170 -39.76 10.99 -2.45
N SER A 171 -39.31 9.87 -1.98
CA SER A 171 -40.15 8.73 -1.56
C SER A 171 -40.80 8.92 -0.20
N GLY A 172 -40.52 10.02 0.50
CA GLY A 172 -40.93 10.24 1.89
C GLY A 172 -40.13 9.40 2.90
N LEU A 173 -39.20 8.59 2.45
CA LEU A 173 -38.35 7.72 3.29
C LEU A 173 -37.03 8.37 3.69
N LEU A 174 -36.68 9.49 3.04
CA LEU A 174 -35.44 10.23 3.30
C LEU A 174 -35.73 11.56 3.96
N ALA A 175 -35.06 11.83 5.06
CA ALA A 175 -34.99 13.14 5.68
C ALA A 175 -33.53 13.65 5.64
N ALA A 176 -33.33 14.92 5.34
CA ALA A 176 -32.02 15.55 5.34
C ALA A 176 -31.98 16.63 6.42
N ASP A 177 -30.95 16.55 7.25
CA ASP A 177 -30.57 17.60 8.18
C ASP A 177 -29.25 18.23 7.70
N TYR A 178 -29.23 19.56 7.61
CA TYR A 178 -28.07 20.29 7.11
C TYR A 178 -28.04 21.73 7.64
N PRO A 179 -26.84 22.31 7.82
CA PRO A 179 -26.71 23.71 8.18
C PRO A 179 -27.26 24.61 7.05
N ARG A 180 -28.01 25.63 7.41
CA ARG A 180 -28.53 26.58 6.43
C ARG A 180 -27.47 27.51 5.83
N GLU A 181 -26.37 27.68 6.54
CA GLU A 181 -25.27 28.55 6.16
C GLU A 181 -23.94 27.94 6.62
N LEU A 182 -22.94 28.03 5.80
CA LEU A 182 -21.55 27.66 6.07
C LEU A 182 -20.70 28.93 6.07
N ALA A 183 -19.99 29.16 7.19
CA ALA A 183 -19.06 30.26 7.35
C ALA A 183 -17.81 30.10 6.49
#